data_68c08b005892d0bac846f15ca2ac1460
#
_entry.id   68c08b005892d0bac846f15ca2ac1460
#
_cell.length_a   1.000
_cell.length_b   1.000
_cell.length_c   1.000
_cell.angle_alpha   90.00
_cell.angle_beta   90.00
_cell.angle_gamma   90.00
#
_symmetry.space_group_name_H-M   'P 1'
#
loop_
_entity.id
_entity.type
_entity.pdbx_description
1 polymer ?
#
loop_
_entity_poly.entity_id
_entity_poly.type
_entity_poly.pdbx_seq_one_letter_code
_entity_poly.pdbx_strand_id
1 'polypeptide(L)'
;MKSLKYLTAILLGAVAMACSEKEEGEPVYTSELDPSFTYEVEGDIVAGETYLNFNNTTKVEGTEVARYFWHFGFSGEGNWSVDANPDPVLYKTPGEYTVKLTVWGADGNKATAENVIKVLAANVLPVAAFSYSPLSVKAGDSVTFTDESKDEDGEVISRKWLFPDGTTAEGAQASFTFASAGIFKVTLTVVDDRGAESSLTKALFVRGADVNDFTVNWSVPVASGSANCPASVVAVSGMGNIFFASGDGRILALDILGNKVWEYDAEANDGIYAKGYVAYPSVDSDGKVYWAANGVGGPATSKSVMYCFDGSDGTTPLWKNTTAYAQGARLSFMTPAITPDFVAVGNRGTSGSLKAFDKNTGKVIATVTPSKGGVNSAAALLKNNTAVMSLSGNYGYGLMVSDPDFTWLAVPYDASLTPGGILTGNQNQICIDADGCVYVVGTIKNGTWNIACFDCSAVDPKTVKTAKWTQTLDAGFNRTGASLSADGQTVYVITDKAAPYNLYALNAANGSVRWSYSLESQSQSVPAIDNLGQIHFCTMDGVYHVLKDGGTAASVVYERKVADSIDGSPTISSVDGASYFVGKDAAADVLKVYSISFPGVSGPAESAWGQYGQNPGHINYQK
;
A
#
# COMPACT_ATOMS: atom_id res chain seq x y z
N MET A 1 29.62 27.77 5.19
CA MET A 1 31.03 27.87 4.73
C MET A 1 31.64 26.49 4.90
N LYS A 2 31.58 25.66 3.81
CA LYS A 2 32.17 24.32 3.83
C LYS A 2 33.67 24.45 3.76
N SER A 3 34.40 23.94 4.76
CA SER A 3 35.87 23.88 4.76
C SER A 3 36.29 22.77 3.80
N LEU A 4 36.92 23.18 2.71
CA LEU A 4 37.62 22.29 1.77
C LEU A 4 38.74 21.57 2.53
N LYS A 5 38.62 20.28 2.75
CA LYS A 5 39.73 19.45 3.21
C LYS A 5 40.34 18.76 1.98
N TYR A 6 41.41 19.32 1.47
CA TYR A 6 42.25 18.63 0.50
C TYR A 6 43.00 17.49 1.21
N LEU A 7 42.72 16.28 0.82
CA LEU A 7 43.56 15.14 1.23
C LEU A 7 44.53 14.85 0.08
N THR A 8 45.73 15.42 0.20
CA THR A 8 46.84 15.08 -0.69
C THR A 8 47.46 13.79 -0.14
N ALA A 9 47.12 12.66 -0.73
CA ALA A 9 47.79 11.41 -0.41
C ALA A 9 49.16 11.37 -1.08
N ILE A 10 50.20 11.80 -0.35
CA ILE A 10 51.60 11.56 -0.74
C ILE A 10 51.99 10.22 -0.11
N LEU A 11 51.95 9.14 -0.88
CA LEU A 11 52.56 7.88 -0.48
C LEU A 11 53.97 7.79 -1.12
N LEU A 12 54.98 7.81 -0.30
CA LEU A 12 56.36 7.53 -0.71
C LEU A 12 56.42 6.09 -1.24
N GLY A 13 56.90 5.97 -2.48
CA GLY A 13 57.16 4.67 -3.08
C GLY A 13 58.13 3.85 -2.25
N ALA A 14 57.75 2.62 -1.93
CA ALA A 14 58.67 1.68 -1.34
C ALA A 14 59.76 1.33 -2.38
N VAL A 15 60.98 1.74 -2.11
CA VAL A 15 62.14 1.28 -2.85
C VAL A 15 62.32 -0.20 -2.58
N ALA A 16 61.92 -1.05 -3.50
CA ALA A 16 62.28 -2.46 -3.49
C ALA A 16 63.75 -2.57 -3.94
N MET A 17 64.67 -2.59 -2.97
CA MET A 17 66.01 -3.08 -3.24
C MET A 17 65.92 -4.56 -3.54
N ALA A 18 65.86 -4.93 -4.81
CA ALA A 18 66.14 -6.27 -5.25
C ALA A 18 67.67 -6.50 -5.17
N CYS A 19 68.12 -7.22 -4.12
CA CYS A 19 69.40 -7.90 -4.19
C CYS A 19 69.25 -9.03 -5.22
N SER A 20 69.67 -8.83 -6.47
CA SER A 20 69.81 -9.90 -7.44
C SER A 20 71.19 -10.50 -7.30
N GLU A 21 71.25 -11.80 -7.02
CA GLU A 21 72.45 -12.58 -7.34
C GLU A 21 72.66 -12.46 -8.84
N LYS A 22 73.88 -12.01 -9.23
CA LYS A 22 74.27 -11.80 -10.62
C LYS A 22 74.41 -13.16 -11.28
N GLU A 23 73.48 -13.53 -12.20
CA GLU A 23 73.77 -14.43 -13.29
C GLU A 23 74.63 -13.66 -14.33
N GLU A 24 75.74 -14.29 -14.79
CA GLU A 24 76.66 -13.73 -15.77
C GLU A 24 75.89 -13.48 -17.10
N GLY A 25 75.64 -12.21 -17.42
CA GLY A 25 75.02 -11.84 -18.71
C GLY A 25 73.98 -10.76 -18.69
N GLU A 26 73.54 -10.28 -17.55
CA GLU A 26 72.58 -9.15 -17.54
C GLU A 26 73.29 -7.81 -17.84
N PRO A 27 72.64 -6.94 -18.69
CA PRO A 27 73.21 -5.62 -18.95
C PRO A 27 73.28 -4.77 -17.69
N VAL A 28 74.44 -4.22 -17.39
CA VAL A 28 74.64 -3.26 -16.27
C VAL A 28 74.20 -1.87 -16.76
N TYR A 29 73.03 -1.43 -16.34
CA TYR A 29 72.56 -0.08 -16.64
C TYR A 29 73.24 0.92 -15.70
N THR A 30 73.67 2.05 -16.26
CA THR A 30 74.26 3.18 -15.51
C THR A 30 73.20 4.25 -15.22
N SER A 31 72.00 4.06 -15.73
CA SER A 31 70.88 4.96 -15.50
C SER A 31 70.05 4.57 -14.27
N GLU A 32 69.47 5.54 -13.62
CA GLU A 32 68.54 5.37 -12.54
C GLU A 32 67.14 5.80 -13.01
N LEU A 33 66.16 4.91 -12.90
CA LEU A 33 64.75 5.17 -13.14
C LEU A 33 64.03 5.03 -11.80
N ASP A 34 63.41 6.11 -11.34
CA ASP A 34 62.58 6.14 -10.14
C ASP A 34 61.12 6.51 -10.56
N PRO A 35 60.37 5.54 -11.09
CA PRO A 35 59.00 5.81 -11.49
C PRO A 35 58.15 6.13 -10.28
N SER A 36 57.34 7.14 -10.43
CA SER A 36 56.35 7.56 -9.42
C SER A 36 55.18 8.26 -10.11
N PHE A 37 54.04 8.23 -9.46
CA PHE A 37 52.85 8.93 -9.93
C PHE A 37 51.96 9.35 -8.76
N THR A 38 51.20 10.39 -8.99
CA THR A 38 50.15 10.86 -8.08
C THR A 38 48.80 10.84 -8.79
N TYR A 39 47.75 10.91 -8.01
CA TYR A 39 46.42 11.22 -8.49
C TYR A 39 45.74 12.17 -7.50
N GLU A 40 44.83 13.01 -8.03
CA GLU A 40 44.06 13.95 -7.22
C GLU A 40 42.59 13.52 -7.25
N VAL A 41 41.97 13.56 -6.08
CA VAL A 41 40.53 13.28 -5.92
C VAL A 41 39.98 14.13 -4.78
N GLU A 42 38.79 14.70 -5.00
CA GLU A 42 37.99 15.31 -3.93
C GLU A 42 37.01 14.27 -3.38
N GLY A 43 37.19 13.88 -2.11
CA GLY A 43 36.34 12.88 -1.45
C GLY A 43 36.66 11.44 -1.82
N ASP A 44 35.64 10.61 -1.78
CA ASP A 44 35.71 9.17 -2.08
C ASP A 44 35.79 8.89 -3.58
N ILE A 45 36.46 7.82 -3.94
CA ILE A 45 36.47 7.31 -5.32
C ILE A 45 35.26 6.37 -5.47
N VAL A 46 34.25 6.84 -6.21
CA VAL A 46 32.99 6.11 -6.40
C VAL A 46 32.91 5.54 -7.82
N ALA A 47 32.51 4.28 -7.90
CA ALA A 47 32.40 3.55 -9.16
C ALA A 47 31.38 4.22 -10.10
N GLY A 48 31.80 4.46 -11.35
CA GLY A 48 30.96 5.09 -12.37
C GLY A 48 30.81 6.61 -12.27
N GLU A 49 31.35 7.24 -11.22
CA GLU A 49 31.18 8.68 -10.95
C GLU A 49 32.52 9.44 -10.93
N THR A 50 33.54 8.87 -10.32
CA THR A 50 34.81 9.57 -10.09
C THR A 50 35.82 9.28 -11.18
N TYR A 51 36.25 10.32 -11.90
CA TYR A 51 37.37 10.26 -12.83
C TYR A 51 38.67 10.56 -12.11
N LEU A 52 39.67 9.70 -12.30
CA LEU A 52 41.02 9.88 -11.73
C LEU A 52 42.00 10.38 -12.77
N ASN A 53 42.64 11.52 -12.48
CA ASN A 53 43.72 12.08 -13.27
C ASN A 53 45.06 11.60 -12.70
N PHE A 54 45.76 10.77 -13.43
CA PHE A 54 47.09 10.29 -13.05
C PHE A 54 48.17 11.21 -13.57
N ASN A 55 48.98 11.70 -12.68
CA ASN A 55 50.11 12.58 -12.99
C ASN A 55 51.41 11.82 -12.79
N ASN A 56 52.19 11.68 -13.84
CA ASN A 56 53.51 11.06 -13.79
C ASN A 56 54.50 11.99 -13.12
N THR A 57 55.21 11.49 -12.12
CA THR A 57 56.23 12.22 -11.36
C THR A 57 57.59 11.51 -11.38
N THR A 58 57.78 10.60 -12.37
CA THR A 58 59.01 9.81 -12.54
C THR A 58 60.26 10.71 -12.58
N LYS A 59 61.27 10.33 -11.82
CA LYS A 59 62.60 10.92 -11.91
C LYS A 59 63.53 10.02 -12.70
N VAL A 60 64.40 10.62 -13.50
CA VAL A 60 65.33 9.90 -14.39
C VAL A 60 66.69 10.54 -14.34
N GLU A 61 67.70 9.73 -14.14
CA GLU A 61 69.10 10.16 -14.20
C GLU A 61 69.91 9.25 -15.11
N GLY A 62 70.77 9.82 -15.94
CA GLY A 62 71.68 9.09 -16.80
C GLY A 62 71.10 8.52 -18.13
N THR A 63 69.83 8.74 -18.39
CA THR A 63 69.13 8.34 -19.62
C THR A 63 67.94 9.24 -19.91
N GLU A 64 67.33 9.13 -21.07
CA GLU A 64 66.03 9.73 -21.39
C GLU A 64 64.94 8.65 -21.36
N VAL A 65 63.67 9.04 -21.03
CA VAL A 65 62.55 8.12 -21.08
C VAL A 65 62.22 7.81 -22.54
N ALA A 66 62.25 6.51 -22.89
CA ALA A 66 61.88 6.01 -24.20
C ALA A 66 60.37 5.76 -24.35
N ARG A 67 59.75 5.29 -23.27
CA ARG A 67 58.29 5.00 -23.29
C ARG A 67 57.75 4.84 -21.88
N TYR A 68 56.43 5.06 -21.75
CA TYR A 68 55.62 4.79 -20.60
C TYR A 68 54.63 3.66 -20.90
N PHE A 69 54.21 2.94 -19.89
CA PHE A 69 53.10 2.00 -19.95
C PHE A 69 52.37 2.00 -18.61
N TRP A 70 51.12 2.39 -18.70
CA TRP A 70 50.19 2.34 -17.58
C TRP A 70 49.32 1.11 -17.70
N HIS A 71 49.04 0.48 -16.56
CA HIS A 71 47.99 -0.52 -16.40
C HIS A 71 47.15 -0.13 -15.21
N PHE A 72 45.85 0.07 -15.43
CA PHE A 72 44.97 0.65 -14.40
C PHE A 72 44.31 -0.40 -13.49
N GLY A 73 44.66 -1.66 -13.58
CA GLY A 73 44.26 -2.73 -12.66
C GLY A 73 42.92 -3.39 -12.96
N PHE A 74 42.16 -2.93 -13.97
CA PHE A 74 40.91 -3.58 -14.40
C PHE A 74 41.10 -4.29 -15.75
N SER A 75 40.09 -5.07 -16.18
CA SER A 75 40.09 -5.76 -17.48
C SER A 75 39.19 -5.03 -18.48
N GLY A 76 39.53 -5.14 -19.78
CA GLY A 76 38.72 -4.58 -20.86
C GLY A 76 39.32 -3.32 -21.47
N GLU A 77 38.52 -2.57 -22.22
CA GLU A 77 38.93 -1.37 -22.94
C GLU A 77 39.31 -0.24 -21.98
N GLY A 78 40.38 0.51 -22.30
CA GLY A 78 40.84 1.64 -21.47
C GLY A 78 41.64 1.24 -20.24
N ASN A 79 42.01 -0.04 -20.07
CA ASN A 79 42.76 -0.52 -18.91
C ASN A 79 44.26 -0.23 -18.97
N TRP A 80 44.76 0.42 -20.04
CA TRP A 80 46.15 0.82 -20.20
C TRP A 80 46.30 2.11 -21.02
N SER A 81 47.45 2.77 -20.88
CA SER A 81 47.90 3.90 -21.72
C SER A 81 49.38 3.85 -21.89
N VAL A 82 49.89 4.52 -22.97
CA VAL A 82 51.31 4.75 -23.23
C VAL A 82 51.73 6.22 -23.09
N ASP A 83 50.80 7.08 -22.78
CA ASP A 83 51.05 8.51 -22.61
C ASP A 83 51.79 8.80 -21.31
N ALA A 84 52.62 9.84 -21.28
CA ALA A 84 53.32 10.24 -20.08
C ALA A 84 52.32 10.58 -18.95
N ASN A 85 51.24 11.29 -19.29
CA ASN A 85 50.09 11.54 -18.42
C ASN A 85 48.84 11.05 -19.17
N PRO A 86 48.20 9.99 -18.71
CA PRO A 86 47.04 9.39 -19.41
C PRO A 86 45.82 10.27 -19.28
N ASP A 87 44.84 10.04 -20.17
CA ASP A 87 43.50 10.59 -20.03
C ASP A 87 42.84 10.14 -18.72
N PRO A 88 41.89 10.90 -18.19
CA PRO A 88 41.17 10.56 -16.96
C PRO A 88 40.55 9.17 -17.00
N VAL A 89 40.77 8.35 -15.97
CA VAL A 89 40.30 6.97 -15.89
C VAL A 89 39.06 6.87 -15.00
N LEU A 90 38.00 6.23 -15.50
CA LEU A 90 36.77 5.94 -14.77
C LEU A 90 36.70 4.45 -14.40
N TYR A 91 36.69 4.14 -13.12
CA TYR A 91 36.43 2.78 -12.63
C TYR A 91 34.92 2.54 -12.51
N LYS A 92 34.39 1.57 -13.26
CA LYS A 92 32.93 1.32 -13.35
C LYS A 92 32.40 0.36 -12.30
N THR A 93 33.25 -0.37 -11.61
CA THR A 93 32.86 -1.33 -10.57
C THR A 93 33.62 -1.07 -9.28
N PRO A 94 33.01 -1.31 -8.10
CA PRO A 94 33.71 -1.21 -6.84
C PRO A 94 34.80 -2.27 -6.73
N GLY A 95 35.86 -1.96 -5.98
CA GLY A 95 36.95 -2.90 -5.77
C GLY A 95 38.29 -2.23 -5.47
N GLU A 96 39.33 -3.03 -5.28
CA GLU A 96 40.71 -2.57 -5.17
C GLU A 96 41.44 -2.80 -6.48
N TYR A 97 42.07 -1.78 -7.00
CA TYR A 97 42.76 -1.80 -8.29
C TYR A 97 44.22 -1.42 -8.10
N THR A 98 45.13 -2.30 -8.53
CA THR A 98 46.57 -1.99 -8.53
C THR A 98 46.91 -1.30 -9.85
N VAL A 99 47.18 0.00 -9.75
CA VAL A 99 47.69 0.81 -10.86
C VAL A 99 49.21 0.68 -10.95
N LYS A 100 49.69 0.39 -12.16
CA LYS A 100 51.13 0.23 -12.43
C LYS A 100 51.60 1.21 -13.50
N LEU A 101 52.66 1.92 -13.21
CA LEU A 101 53.42 2.69 -14.20
C LEU A 101 54.75 2.02 -14.44
N THR A 102 54.98 1.51 -15.63
CA THR A 102 56.28 1.01 -16.09
C THR A 102 56.93 2.02 -17.02
N VAL A 103 58.17 2.35 -16.75
CA VAL A 103 58.97 3.30 -17.51
C VAL A 103 60.19 2.59 -18.07
N TRP A 104 60.50 2.85 -19.32
CA TRP A 104 61.74 2.37 -19.99
C TRP A 104 62.63 3.55 -20.37
N GLY A 105 63.90 3.44 -20.00
CA GLY A 105 64.95 4.34 -20.47
C GLY A 105 65.38 4.02 -21.91
N ALA A 106 65.99 4.98 -22.61
CA ALA A 106 66.52 4.82 -23.94
C ALA A 106 67.67 3.79 -23.99
N ASP A 107 68.32 3.52 -22.89
CA ASP A 107 69.35 2.52 -22.68
C ASP A 107 68.80 1.09 -22.46
N GLY A 108 67.47 0.93 -22.42
CA GLY A 108 66.78 -0.34 -22.21
C GLY A 108 66.50 -0.71 -20.76
N ASN A 109 66.94 0.11 -19.78
CA ASN A 109 66.56 -0.06 -18.37
C ASN A 109 65.05 0.09 -18.22
N LYS A 110 64.45 -0.61 -17.25
CA LYS A 110 63.01 -0.49 -16.92
C LYS A 110 62.77 -0.52 -15.39
N ALA A 111 61.82 0.25 -14.98
CA ALA A 111 61.36 0.23 -13.59
C ALA A 111 59.83 0.40 -13.54
N THR A 112 59.20 -0.03 -12.44
CA THR A 112 57.75 0.02 -12.27
C THR A 112 57.39 0.57 -10.90
N ALA A 113 56.44 1.49 -10.88
CA ALA A 113 55.77 1.94 -9.66
C ALA A 113 54.33 1.35 -9.62
N GLU A 114 53.88 1.03 -8.41
CA GLU A 114 52.55 0.48 -8.18
C GLU A 114 51.86 1.28 -7.07
N ASN A 115 50.57 1.47 -7.22
CA ASN A 115 49.70 2.04 -6.20
C ASN A 115 48.34 1.34 -6.20
N VAL A 116 47.76 1.13 -5.02
CA VAL A 116 46.43 0.51 -4.90
C VAL A 116 45.38 1.59 -4.70
N ILE A 117 44.35 1.54 -5.50
CA ILE A 117 43.20 2.44 -5.46
C ILE A 117 41.98 1.65 -5.00
N LYS A 118 41.34 2.16 -3.95
CA LYS A 118 40.07 1.60 -3.48
C LYS A 118 38.92 2.39 -4.07
N VAL A 119 38.07 1.72 -4.85
CA VAL A 119 36.86 2.26 -5.48
C VAL A 119 35.64 1.76 -4.71
N LEU A 120 34.83 2.66 -4.19
CA LEU A 120 33.64 2.36 -3.43
C LEU A 120 32.43 2.18 -4.36
N ALA A 121 31.41 1.46 -3.90
CA ALA A 121 30.10 1.49 -4.53
C ALA A 121 29.46 2.88 -4.38
N ALA A 122 28.53 3.22 -5.28
CA ALA A 122 27.67 4.37 -5.11
C ALA A 122 26.87 4.22 -3.80
N ASN A 123 26.68 5.33 -3.10
CA ASN A 123 25.93 5.33 -1.85
C ASN A 123 24.45 5.06 -2.09
N VAL A 124 23.84 4.19 -1.30
CA VAL A 124 22.39 4.02 -1.24
C VAL A 124 21.86 4.96 -0.16
N LEU A 125 20.81 5.70 -0.47
CA LEU A 125 20.20 6.61 0.50
C LEU A 125 19.59 5.81 1.67
N PRO A 126 19.70 6.28 2.91
CA PRO A 126 19.02 5.66 4.03
C PRO A 126 17.51 5.77 3.87
N VAL A 127 16.77 4.80 4.35
CA VAL A 127 15.30 4.80 4.36
C VAL A 127 14.83 5.26 5.75
N ALA A 128 14.33 6.50 5.82
CA ALA A 128 13.76 7.04 7.05
C ALA A 128 12.47 6.32 7.42
N ALA A 129 12.37 5.79 8.63
CA ALA A 129 11.20 5.14 9.17
C ALA A 129 11.08 5.37 10.68
N PHE A 130 9.86 5.50 11.20
CA PHE A 130 9.66 5.58 12.64
C PHE A 130 8.26 5.12 13.05
N SER A 131 8.14 4.67 14.30
CA SER A 131 6.89 4.41 15.00
C SER A 131 6.69 5.40 16.14
N TYR A 132 5.51 5.38 16.73
CA TYR A 132 5.20 6.17 17.93
C TYR A 132 4.22 5.45 18.85
N SER A 133 4.27 5.79 20.14
CA SER A 133 3.41 5.22 21.18
C SER A 133 3.05 6.32 22.20
N PRO A 134 1.77 6.37 22.66
CA PRO A 134 0.64 5.52 22.27
C PRO A 134 0.15 5.82 20.84
N LEU A 135 -0.50 4.86 20.18
CA LEU A 135 -1.09 5.07 18.84
C LEU A 135 -2.32 5.99 18.90
N SER A 136 -3.09 5.92 19.97
CA SER A 136 -4.23 6.81 20.24
C SER A 136 -3.78 7.94 21.16
N VAL A 137 -3.52 9.10 20.58
CA VAL A 137 -2.98 10.27 21.27
C VAL A 137 -4.09 11.22 21.66
N LYS A 138 -4.07 11.73 22.91
CA LYS A 138 -4.97 12.79 23.40
C LYS A 138 -4.20 14.08 23.68
N ALA A 139 -4.90 15.20 23.67
CA ALA A 139 -4.33 16.46 24.14
C ALA A 139 -3.84 16.32 25.60
N GLY A 140 -2.61 16.69 25.84
CA GLY A 140 -1.89 16.51 27.10
C GLY A 140 -1.03 15.25 27.18
N ASP A 141 -1.19 14.28 26.25
CA ASP A 141 -0.35 13.08 26.22
C ASP A 141 1.07 13.39 25.76
N SER A 142 2.03 12.71 26.39
CA SER A 142 3.39 12.62 25.89
C SER A 142 3.52 11.40 24.98
N VAL A 143 3.96 11.63 23.75
CA VAL A 143 4.17 10.61 22.72
C VAL A 143 5.65 10.34 22.57
N THR A 144 6.04 9.08 22.62
CA THR A 144 7.41 8.64 22.33
C THR A 144 7.50 8.20 20.88
N PHE A 145 8.44 8.75 20.15
CA PHE A 145 8.81 8.40 18.77
C PHE A 145 10.05 7.53 18.80
N THR A 146 10.05 6.46 18.02
CA THR A 146 11.17 5.51 17.93
C THR A 146 11.60 5.39 16.48
N ASP A 147 12.89 5.60 16.22
CA ASP A 147 13.51 5.43 14.91
C ASP A 147 13.53 3.95 14.51
N GLU A 148 13.14 3.68 13.28
CA GLU A 148 13.15 2.36 12.62
C GLU A 148 13.87 2.43 11.26
N SER A 149 14.62 3.51 11.04
CA SER A 149 15.33 3.77 9.79
C SER A 149 16.41 2.74 9.54
N LYS A 150 16.67 2.47 8.27
CA LYS A 150 17.68 1.51 7.82
C LYS A 150 18.50 2.10 6.69
N ASP A 151 19.73 1.67 6.62
CA ASP A 151 20.62 1.87 5.48
C ASP A 151 21.05 0.52 4.95
N GLU A 152 20.98 0.34 3.61
CA GLU A 152 21.25 -0.96 2.97
C GLU A 152 22.75 -1.23 2.84
N ASP A 153 23.57 -0.19 2.66
CA ASP A 153 25.01 -0.31 2.40
C ASP A 153 25.91 0.42 3.42
N GLY A 154 25.31 0.89 4.55
CA GLY A 154 25.99 1.62 5.61
C GLY A 154 25.25 1.60 6.94
N GLU A 155 25.44 2.64 7.72
CA GLU A 155 24.80 2.85 9.01
C GLU A 155 24.18 4.25 9.10
N VAL A 156 23.01 4.34 9.72
CA VAL A 156 22.41 5.63 10.08
C VAL A 156 23.15 6.21 11.27
N ILE A 157 23.90 7.29 11.07
CA ILE A 157 24.76 7.93 12.09
C ILE A 157 24.12 9.15 12.77
N SER A 158 23.14 9.79 12.14
CA SER A 158 22.43 10.94 12.69
C SER A 158 20.92 10.81 12.57
N ARG A 159 20.21 11.28 13.58
CA ARG A 159 18.75 11.28 13.68
C ARG A 159 18.31 12.59 14.26
N LYS A 160 17.48 13.33 13.53
CA LYS A 160 16.95 14.62 13.96
C LYS A 160 15.44 14.65 13.79
N TRP A 161 14.75 14.90 14.89
CA TRP A 161 13.30 15.06 14.95
C TRP A 161 12.94 16.53 14.87
N LEU A 162 11.89 16.86 14.13
CA LEU A 162 11.27 18.17 14.08
C LEU A 162 9.81 18.03 14.51
N PHE A 163 9.43 18.75 15.56
CA PHE A 163 8.08 18.75 16.13
C PHE A 163 7.24 19.92 15.63
N PRO A 164 5.90 19.86 15.81
CA PRO A 164 4.96 20.84 15.28
C PRO A 164 5.17 22.29 15.75
N ASP A 165 5.75 22.48 16.93
CA ASP A 165 6.07 23.79 17.51
C ASP A 165 7.42 24.34 17.02
N GLY A 166 8.12 23.63 16.14
CA GLY A 166 9.43 23.97 15.62
C GLY A 166 10.59 23.52 16.53
N THR A 167 10.33 22.90 17.68
CA THR A 167 11.38 22.30 18.50
C THR A 167 11.97 21.07 17.83
N THR A 168 13.22 20.74 18.18
CA THR A 168 13.96 19.59 17.64
C THR A 168 14.51 18.72 18.75
N ALA A 169 14.64 17.42 18.46
CA ALA A 169 15.35 16.47 19.31
C ALA A 169 16.29 15.61 18.46
N GLU A 170 17.26 14.96 19.09
CA GLU A 170 18.22 14.07 18.45
C GLU A 170 18.18 12.69 19.10
N GLY A 171 18.63 11.67 18.38
CA GLY A 171 18.75 10.30 18.88
C GLY A 171 17.68 9.35 18.36
N ALA A 172 17.86 8.05 18.69
CA ALA A 172 16.98 6.97 18.23
C ALA A 172 15.57 7.03 18.84
N GLN A 173 15.39 7.78 19.93
CA GLN A 173 14.09 8.04 20.54
C GLN A 173 13.96 9.50 20.90
N ALA A 174 12.75 10.04 20.77
CA ALA A 174 12.36 11.36 21.18
C ALA A 174 10.95 11.36 21.74
N SER A 175 10.60 12.34 22.56
CA SER A 175 9.25 12.48 23.11
C SER A 175 8.76 13.91 22.93
N PHE A 176 7.45 14.04 22.67
CA PHE A 176 6.79 15.34 22.53
C PHE A 176 5.40 15.30 23.16
N THR A 177 5.00 16.38 23.84
CA THR A 177 3.68 16.50 24.46
C THR A 177 2.80 17.42 23.63
N PHE A 178 1.67 16.89 23.14
CA PHE A 178 0.71 17.65 22.34
C PHE A 178 -0.27 18.40 23.26
N ALA A 179 -0.17 19.71 23.33
CA ALA A 179 -0.99 20.53 24.24
C ALA A 179 -2.46 20.67 23.82
N SER A 180 -2.80 20.47 22.54
CA SER A 180 -4.15 20.66 22.00
C SER A 180 -4.52 19.55 21.04
N ALA A 181 -5.83 19.38 20.82
CA ALA A 181 -6.33 18.51 19.75
C ALA A 181 -6.04 19.11 18.37
N GLY A 182 -5.82 18.25 17.39
CA GLY A 182 -5.54 18.66 16.01
C GLY A 182 -4.76 17.62 15.23
N ILE A 183 -4.40 17.98 14.00
CA ILE A 183 -3.45 17.21 13.18
C ILE A 183 -2.09 17.87 13.26
N PHE A 184 -1.10 17.11 13.66
CA PHE A 184 0.27 17.58 13.84
C PHE A 184 1.23 16.76 13.00
N LYS A 185 2.22 17.42 12.43
CA LYS A 185 3.27 16.76 11.64
C LYS A 185 4.53 16.61 12.47
N VAL A 186 5.10 15.41 12.46
CA VAL A 186 6.42 15.13 13.03
C VAL A 186 7.30 14.59 11.91
N THR A 187 8.52 15.16 11.79
CA THR A 187 9.47 14.77 10.76
C THR A 187 10.70 14.17 11.42
N LEU A 188 11.13 13.02 10.94
CA LEU A 188 12.42 12.43 11.21
C LEU A 188 13.32 12.64 9.99
N THR A 189 14.48 13.23 10.20
CA THR A 189 15.57 13.30 9.21
C THR A 189 16.72 12.44 9.69
N VAL A 190 17.21 11.57 8.84
CA VAL A 190 18.35 10.68 9.12
C VAL A 190 19.47 10.93 8.13
N VAL A 191 20.71 10.70 8.59
CA VAL A 191 21.93 10.83 7.78
C VAL A 191 22.72 9.53 7.91
N ASP A 192 23.21 9.01 6.80
CA ASP A 192 24.08 7.83 6.77
C ASP A 192 25.54 8.16 7.06
N ASP A 193 26.39 7.15 7.14
CA ASP A 193 27.83 7.26 7.41
C ASP A 193 28.63 7.88 6.24
N ARG A 194 28.00 8.08 5.07
CA ARG A 194 28.56 8.78 3.91
C ARG A 194 27.98 10.19 3.71
N GLY A 195 27.07 10.63 4.61
CA GLY A 195 26.52 11.98 4.66
C GLY A 195 25.28 12.20 3.79
N ALA A 196 24.68 11.16 3.23
CA ALA A 196 23.41 11.31 2.52
C ALA A 196 22.23 11.39 3.50
N GLU A 197 21.23 12.19 3.14
CA GLU A 197 20.07 12.48 3.99
C GLU A 197 18.78 11.87 3.42
N SER A 198 17.92 11.42 4.32
CA SER A 198 16.53 11.03 4.02
C SER A 198 15.61 11.54 5.13
N SER A 199 14.36 11.83 4.78
CA SER A 199 13.37 12.33 5.73
C SER A 199 12.02 11.66 5.56
N LEU A 200 11.33 11.40 6.68
CA LEU A 200 9.95 10.95 6.71
C LEU A 200 9.14 11.88 7.60
N THR A 201 8.01 12.37 7.07
CA THR A 201 7.01 13.12 7.85
C THR A 201 5.76 12.28 8.03
N LYS A 202 5.32 12.11 9.28
CA LYS A 202 4.01 11.52 9.61
C LYS A 202 3.09 12.56 10.21
N ALA A 203 1.83 12.55 9.80
CA ALA A 203 0.79 13.29 10.47
C ALA A 203 0.22 12.47 11.62
N LEU A 204 0.10 13.07 12.80
CA LEU A 204 -0.54 12.48 13.98
C LEU A 204 -1.83 13.23 14.26
N PHE A 205 -2.89 12.48 14.51
CA PHE A 205 -4.11 13.03 15.06
C PHE A 205 -4.07 12.97 16.59
N VAL A 206 -4.24 14.13 17.19
CA VAL A 206 -4.38 14.28 18.64
C VAL A 206 -5.84 14.54 18.93
N ARG A 207 -6.49 13.60 19.63
CA ARG A 207 -7.88 13.73 20.03
C ARG A 207 -8.06 14.80 21.09
N GLY A 208 -9.26 15.37 21.15
CA GLY A 208 -9.72 16.14 22.30
C GLY A 208 -9.90 15.27 23.56
N ALA A 209 -10.52 15.85 24.56
CA ALA A 209 -10.94 15.09 25.74
C ALA A 209 -11.85 13.93 25.35
N ASP A 210 -11.81 12.83 26.13
CA ASP A 210 -12.70 11.70 25.88
C ASP A 210 -14.16 12.17 25.84
N VAL A 211 -14.87 11.67 24.83
CA VAL A 211 -16.32 11.88 24.76
C VAL A 211 -16.98 11.00 25.80
N ASN A 212 -17.91 11.59 26.55
CA ASN A 212 -18.67 10.88 27.58
C ASN A 212 -19.96 10.28 27.03
N ASP A 213 -20.26 10.52 25.73
CA ASP A 213 -21.47 10.06 25.05
C ASP A 213 -21.21 10.00 23.52
N PHE A 214 -22.17 9.43 22.79
CA PHE A 214 -22.24 9.50 21.33
C PHE A 214 -22.09 10.95 20.83
N THR A 215 -21.07 11.21 20.05
CA THR A 215 -20.75 12.56 19.59
C THR A 215 -20.61 12.60 18.08
N VAL A 216 -21.39 13.46 17.41
CA VAL A 216 -21.16 13.81 16.00
C VAL A 216 -20.05 14.87 15.97
N ASN A 217 -18.87 14.50 15.52
CA ASN A 217 -17.72 15.40 15.46
C ASN A 217 -17.93 16.46 14.39
N TRP A 218 -18.35 16.03 13.21
CA TRP A 218 -18.65 16.88 12.06
C TRP A 218 -19.44 16.13 10.99
N SER A 219 -20.03 16.89 10.05
CA SER A 219 -20.57 16.38 8.79
C SER A 219 -20.30 17.37 7.67
N VAL A 220 -19.81 16.87 6.52
CA VAL A 220 -19.33 17.69 5.39
C VAL A 220 -20.02 17.27 4.10
N PRO A 221 -20.62 18.20 3.34
CA PRO A 221 -21.14 17.89 2.01
C PRO A 221 -20.04 17.43 1.05
N VAL A 222 -20.29 16.30 0.35
CA VAL A 222 -19.33 15.70 -0.56
C VAL A 222 -19.85 15.49 -1.97
N ALA A 223 -21.17 15.41 -2.15
CA ALA A 223 -21.79 15.25 -3.45
C ALA A 223 -23.24 15.77 -3.45
N SER A 224 -23.81 16.01 -4.65
CA SER A 224 -25.23 16.25 -4.80
C SER A 224 -26.07 15.08 -4.30
N GLY A 225 -27.20 15.33 -3.69
CA GLY A 225 -28.15 14.29 -3.26
C GLY A 225 -28.77 13.48 -4.39
N SER A 226 -28.66 13.95 -5.63
CA SER A 226 -29.01 13.23 -6.85
C SER A 226 -27.89 12.31 -7.33
N ALA A 227 -26.67 12.43 -6.79
CA ALA A 227 -25.61 11.48 -7.04
C ALA A 227 -26.03 10.11 -6.51
N ASN A 228 -26.11 9.12 -7.40
CA ASN A 228 -26.51 7.78 -7.03
C ASN A 228 -25.32 7.05 -6.40
N CYS A 229 -25.25 7.03 -5.08
CA CYS A 229 -24.18 6.41 -4.30
C CYS A 229 -24.75 5.31 -3.37
N PRO A 230 -25.43 4.28 -3.91
CA PRO A 230 -26.00 3.24 -3.09
C PRO A 230 -24.91 2.43 -2.38
N ALA A 231 -25.15 2.06 -1.14
CA ALA A 231 -24.23 1.32 -0.27
C ALA A 231 -22.84 2.00 -0.13
N SER A 232 -22.83 3.34 -0.07
CA SER A 232 -21.61 4.13 0.00
C SER A 232 -20.74 3.78 1.20
N VAL A 233 -19.44 3.64 0.96
CA VAL A 233 -18.44 3.43 2.01
C VAL A 233 -17.27 4.40 1.80
N VAL A 234 -16.62 4.74 2.89
CA VAL A 234 -15.41 5.57 2.86
C VAL A 234 -14.21 4.74 3.28
N ALA A 235 -13.11 4.83 2.53
CA ALA A 235 -11.84 4.25 2.94
C ALA A 235 -11.07 5.24 3.81
N VAL A 236 -10.40 4.75 4.84
CA VAL A 236 -9.60 5.57 5.76
C VAL A 236 -8.17 5.07 5.77
N SER A 237 -7.21 5.95 5.47
CA SER A 237 -5.79 5.61 5.52
C SER A 237 -5.26 5.59 6.95
N GLY A 238 -4.15 4.88 7.16
CA GLY A 238 -3.39 4.93 8.41
C GLY A 238 -2.81 6.31 8.75
N MET A 239 -2.88 7.26 7.81
CA MET A 239 -2.47 8.66 8.01
C MET A 239 -3.65 9.60 8.31
N GLY A 240 -4.88 9.08 8.40
CA GLY A 240 -6.08 9.85 8.77
C GLY A 240 -6.78 10.54 7.61
N ASN A 241 -6.43 10.26 6.35
CA ASN A 241 -7.22 10.75 5.23
C ASN A 241 -8.40 9.83 4.93
N ILE A 242 -9.55 10.43 4.65
CA ILE A 242 -10.82 9.77 4.37
C ILE A 242 -11.13 9.96 2.90
N PHE A 243 -11.30 8.86 2.16
CA PHE A 243 -11.53 8.88 0.72
C PHE A 243 -12.97 8.47 0.41
N PHE A 244 -13.62 9.27 -0.40
CA PHE A 244 -14.98 9.06 -0.87
C PHE A 244 -15.05 9.20 -2.39
N ALA A 245 -15.70 8.26 -3.05
CA ALA A 245 -16.02 8.35 -4.47
C ALA A 245 -17.52 8.55 -4.66
N SER A 246 -17.90 9.52 -5.48
CA SER A 246 -19.30 9.88 -5.73
C SER A 246 -19.82 9.34 -7.05
N GLY A 247 -21.14 9.18 -7.16
CA GLY A 247 -21.81 8.68 -8.36
C GLY A 247 -21.81 9.67 -9.53
N ASP A 248 -21.29 10.88 -9.36
CA ASP A 248 -21.07 11.87 -10.40
C ASP A 248 -19.65 11.84 -10.99
N GLY A 249 -18.85 10.84 -10.63
CA GLY A 249 -17.53 10.60 -11.24
C GLY A 249 -16.37 11.31 -10.57
N ARG A 250 -16.55 11.73 -9.33
CA ARG A 250 -15.49 12.37 -8.54
C ARG A 250 -14.99 11.48 -7.43
N ILE A 251 -13.72 11.62 -7.10
CA ILE A 251 -13.12 11.12 -5.89
C ILE A 251 -12.51 12.28 -5.12
N LEU A 252 -12.65 12.28 -3.80
CA LEU A 252 -12.12 13.31 -2.94
C LEU A 252 -11.50 12.72 -1.67
N ALA A 253 -10.59 13.49 -1.07
CA ALA A 253 -10.04 13.22 0.24
C ALA A 253 -10.43 14.32 1.22
N LEU A 254 -10.85 13.90 2.40
CA LEU A 254 -11.00 14.74 3.58
C LEU A 254 -9.91 14.36 4.59
N ASP A 255 -9.53 15.32 5.42
CA ASP A 255 -8.80 14.98 6.65
C ASP A 255 -9.77 14.56 7.76
N ILE A 256 -9.25 14.04 8.88
CA ILE A 256 -10.06 13.62 10.01
C ILE A 256 -10.80 14.77 10.74
N LEU A 257 -10.52 16.03 10.41
CA LEU A 257 -11.28 17.20 10.87
C LEU A 257 -12.40 17.59 9.92
N GLY A 258 -12.53 16.89 8.78
CA GLY A 258 -13.54 17.15 7.76
C GLY A 258 -13.13 18.20 6.73
N ASN A 259 -11.90 18.68 6.71
CA ASN A 259 -11.43 19.60 5.68
C ASN A 259 -11.13 18.86 4.38
N LYS A 260 -11.51 19.44 3.24
CA LYS A 260 -11.16 18.87 1.95
C LYS A 260 -9.67 19.04 1.67
N VAL A 261 -8.98 17.92 1.47
CA VAL A 261 -7.55 17.87 1.14
C VAL A 261 -7.36 18.05 -0.36
N TRP A 262 -8.05 17.21 -1.16
CA TRP A 262 -8.04 17.28 -2.62
C TRP A 262 -9.32 16.68 -3.21
N GLU A 263 -9.54 16.93 -4.50
CA GLU A 263 -10.64 16.38 -5.29
C GLU A 263 -10.17 16.16 -6.73
N TYR A 264 -10.59 15.05 -7.34
CA TYR A 264 -10.35 14.74 -8.74
C TYR A 264 -11.65 14.42 -9.45
N ASP A 265 -11.94 15.11 -10.53
CA ASP A 265 -13.10 14.91 -11.39
C ASP A 265 -12.65 14.18 -12.67
N ALA A 266 -13.04 12.90 -12.79
CA ALA A 266 -12.65 12.07 -13.93
C ALA A 266 -13.34 12.48 -15.24
N GLU A 267 -14.52 13.11 -15.17
CA GLU A 267 -15.18 13.65 -16.38
C GLU A 267 -14.45 14.88 -16.87
N ALA A 268 -14.17 15.83 -15.99
CA ALA A 268 -13.50 17.08 -16.35
C ALA A 268 -12.06 16.88 -16.83
N ASN A 269 -11.32 15.97 -16.18
CA ASN A 269 -9.90 15.77 -16.45
C ASN A 269 -9.62 14.74 -17.56
N ASP A 270 -10.47 13.72 -17.73
CA ASP A 270 -10.21 12.59 -18.62
C ASP A 270 -11.35 12.25 -19.59
N GLY A 271 -12.46 12.99 -19.54
CA GLY A 271 -13.66 12.70 -20.34
C GLY A 271 -14.35 11.39 -19.95
N ILE A 272 -14.14 10.91 -18.73
CA ILE A 272 -14.73 9.67 -18.22
C ILE A 272 -16.10 9.98 -17.61
N TYR A 273 -17.13 9.63 -18.35
CA TYR A 273 -18.50 9.81 -17.90
C TYR A 273 -18.87 8.73 -16.87
N ALA A 274 -18.77 9.05 -15.60
CA ALA A 274 -18.95 8.11 -14.49
C ALA A 274 -20.25 8.35 -13.73
N LYS A 275 -21.39 8.50 -14.42
CA LYS A 275 -22.68 8.78 -13.76
C LYS A 275 -23.44 7.51 -13.37
N GLY A 276 -23.91 7.48 -12.15
CA GLY A 276 -24.96 6.60 -11.68
C GLY A 276 -24.53 5.31 -11.00
N TYR A 277 -23.23 4.94 -10.97
CA TYR A 277 -22.74 3.76 -10.26
C TYR A 277 -21.33 3.96 -9.76
N VAL A 278 -21.14 3.85 -8.46
CA VAL A 278 -19.85 4.06 -7.78
C VAL A 278 -19.05 2.76 -7.71
N ALA A 279 -17.73 2.86 -7.89
CA ALA A 279 -16.77 1.90 -7.37
C ALA A 279 -16.09 2.56 -6.16
N TYR A 280 -15.89 1.79 -5.10
CA TYR A 280 -15.37 2.35 -3.85
C TYR A 280 -13.84 2.38 -3.87
N PRO A 281 -13.21 3.41 -3.28
CA PRO A 281 -11.76 3.47 -3.19
C PRO A 281 -11.23 2.45 -2.18
N SER A 282 -9.98 2.05 -2.39
CA SER A 282 -9.16 1.33 -1.41
C SER A 282 -7.86 2.09 -1.22
N VAL A 283 -7.29 2.02 -0.02
CA VAL A 283 -6.01 2.67 0.31
C VAL A 283 -5.06 1.67 0.96
N ASP A 284 -3.81 1.64 0.51
CA ASP A 284 -2.79 0.77 1.07
C ASP A 284 -2.07 1.39 2.29
N SER A 285 -1.15 0.61 2.87
CA SER A 285 -0.34 1.05 4.02
C SER A 285 0.55 2.26 3.72
N ASP A 286 0.91 2.45 2.45
CA ASP A 286 1.76 3.55 2.01
C ASP A 286 0.95 4.82 1.73
N GLY A 287 -0.38 4.74 1.89
CA GLY A 287 -1.31 5.84 1.64
C GLY A 287 -1.67 6.03 0.17
N LYS A 288 -1.30 5.13 -0.72
CA LYS A 288 -1.74 5.17 -2.12
C LYS A 288 -3.20 4.74 -2.24
N VAL A 289 -3.98 5.53 -2.98
CA VAL A 289 -5.42 5.33 -3.17
C VAL A 289 -5.69 4.75 -4.54
N TYR A 290 -6.41 3.64 -4.58
CA TYR A 290 -6.79 2.95 -5.81
C TYR A 290 -8.29 3.09 -6.04
N TRP A 291 -8.66 3.58 -7.21
CA TRP A 291 -10.05 3.80 -7.59
C TRP A 291 -10.32 3.37 -9.03
N ALA A 292 -11.39 2.60 -9.19
CA ALA A 292 -11.84 2.11 -10.48
C ALA A 292 -13.04 2.94 -10.96
N ALA A 293 -12.81 4.04 -11.70
CA ALA A 293 -13.88 4.88 -12.22
C ALA A 293 -14.72 4.14 -13.26
N ASN A 294 -16.04 4.10 -13.03
CA ASN A 294 -16.96 3.37 -13.86
C ASN A 294 -17.52 4.23 -15.01
N GLY A 295 -17.06 4.01 -16.23
CA GLY A 295 -17.46 4.76 -17.43
C GLY A 295 -18.81 4.35 -18.06
N VAL A 296 -19.73 3.75 -17.32
CA VAL A 296 -21.02 3.25 -17.84
C VAL A 296 -22.12 4.30 -17.69
N GLY A 297 -22.94 4.45 -18.73
CA GLY A 297 -24.06 5.39 -18.76
C GLY A 297 -23.79 6.69 -19.55
N GLY A 298 -22.57 6.87 -20.01
CA GLY A 298 -22.14 7.98 -20.84
C GLY A 298 -22.21 7.71 -22.35
N PRO A 299 -21.66 8.62 -23.15
CA PRO A 299 -21.51 8.44 -24.58
C PRO A 299 -20.85 7.10 -24.93
N ALA A 300 -21.12 6.61 -26.12
CA ALA A 300 -20.60 5.33 -26.63
C ALA A 300 -19.06 5.19 -26.57
N THR A 301 -18.34 6.28 -26.34
CA THR A 301 -16.87 6.34 -26.19
C THR A 301 -16.37 6.21 -24.76
N SER A 302 -17.25 6.29 -23.74
CA SER A 302 -16.85 6.26 -22.34
C SER A 302 -16.31 4.89 -21.95
N LYS A 303 -15.16 4.88 -21.30
CA LYS A 303 -14.47 3.67 -20.82
C LYS A 303 -14.28 3.72 -19.30
N SER A 304 -14.25 2.57 -18.67
CA SER A 304 -13.84 2.48 -17.27
C SER A 304 -12.32 2.58 -17.15
N VAL A 305 -11.84 3.27 -16.13
CA VAL A 305 -10.43 3.57 -15.92
C VAL A 305 -10.02 3.20 -14.51
N MET A 306 -8.84 2.59 -14.37
CA MET A 306 -8.20 2.34 -13.08
C MET A 306 -7.22 3.46 -12.77
N TYR A 307 -7.33 4.03 -11.59
CA TYR A 307 -6.47 5.11 -11.09
C TYR A 307 -5.70 4.69 -9.84
N CYS A 308 -4.53 5.30 -9.67
CA CYS A 308 -3.81 5.35 -8.40
C CYS A 308 -3.44 6.80 -8.11
N PHE A 309 -3.72 7.24 -6.89
CA PHE A 309 -3.40 8.59 -6.41
C PHE A 309 -2.48 8.51 -5.19
N ASP A 310 -1.73 9.59 -4.96
CA ASP A 310 -1.18 9.86 -3.63
C ASP A 310 -2.33 10.29 -2.70
N GLY A 311 -2.46 9.65 -1.55
CA GLY A 311 -3.53 9.99 -0.62
C GLY A 311 -3.40 11.38 0.00
N SER A 312 -2.22 11.98 -0.02
CA SER A 312 -1.96 13.33 0.50
C SER A 312 -2.14 14.43 -0.57
N ASP A 313 -1.96 14.08 -1.87
CA ASP A 313 -2.17 14.97 -3.01
C ASP A 313 -2.66 14.17 -4.23
N GLY A 314 -3.96 14.05 -4.37
CA GLY A 314 -4.63 13.36 -5.48
C GLY A 314 -5.07 14.27 -6.60
N THR A 315 -4.56 15.49 -6.71
CA THR A 315 -4.91 16.43 -7.80
C THR A 315 -4.44 15.92 -9.16
N THR A 316 -3.42 15.08 -9.18
CA THR A 316 -2.93 14.35 -10.35
C THR A 316 -2.72 12.88 -10.00
N PRO A 317 -3.24 11.91 -10.78
CA PRO A 317 -2.99 10.51 -10.51
C PRO A 317 -1.50 10.16 -10.69
N LEU A 318 -0.96 9.34 -9.79
CA LEU A 318 0.38 8.74 -9.93
C LEU A 318 0.47 7.90 -11.21
N TRP A 319 -0.62 7.18 -11.49
CA TRP A 319 -0.82 6.51 -12.77
C TRP A 319 -2.32 6.31 -13.06
N LYS A 320 -2.65 6.16 -14.34
CA LYS A 320 -3.98 5.75 -14.81
C LYS A 320 -3.88 4.73 -15.93
N ASN A 321 -4.77 3.73 -15.92
CA ASN A 321 -4.88 2.75 -17.01
C ASN A 321 -6.22 2.89 -17.71
N THR A 322 -6.20 3.41 -18.94
CA THR A 322 -7.35 3.67 -19.79
C THR A 322 -7.63 2.55 -20.80
N THR A 323 -6.78 1.52 -20.83
CA THR A 323 -6.81 0.46 -21.84
C THR A 323 -7.20 -0.91 -21.29
N ALA A 324 -7.20 -1.08 -19.96
CA ALA A 324 -7.47 -2.36 -19.34
C ALA A 324 -8.90 -2.88 -19.59
N TYR A 325 -9.86 -1.97 -19.74
CA TYR A 325 -11.26 -2.32 -19.87
C TYR A 325 -11.83 -1.90 -21.21
N ALA A 326 -12.55 -2.83 -21.84
CA ALA A 326 -13.30 -2.55 -23.06
C ALA A 326 -14.44 -1.55 -22.78
N GLN A 327 -14.90 -0.88 -23.83
CA GLN A 327 -16.08 -0.04 -23.78
C GLN A 327 -17.28 -0.81 -23.20
N GLY A 328 -18.02 -0.20 -22.27
CA GLY A 328 -19.17 -0.80 -21.61
C GLY A 328 -18.85 -1.76 -20.46
N ALA A 329 -17.57 -1.99 -20.15
CA ALA A 329 -17.17 -2.74 -18.95
C ALA A 329 -17.63 -1.99 -17.69
N ARG A 330 -18.31 -2.69 -16.78
CA ARG A 330 -18.87 -2.11 -15.56
C ARG A 330 -17.95 -2.39 -14.38
N LEU A 331 -17.49 -1.33 -13.72
CA LEU A 331 -16.72 -1.40 -12.46
C LEU A 331 -17.57 -1.01 -11.23
N SER A 332 -18.88 -0.86 -11.41
CA SER A 332 -19.78 -0.48 -10.32
C SER A 332 -19.70 -1.48 -9.17
N PHE A 333 -19.57 -0.95 -7.95
CA PHE A 333 -19.46 -1.68 -6.68
C PHE A 333 -18.21 -2.56 -6.56
N MET A 334 -17.20 -2.32 -7.41
CA MET A 334 -15.93 -3.01 -7.34
C MET A 334 -14.98 -2.20 -6.46
N THR A 335 -14.62 -2.76 -5.31
CA THR A 335 -13.58 -2.24 -4.45
C THR A 335 -12.27 -2.94 -4.83
N PRO A 336 -11.20 -2.21 -5.17
CA PRO A 336 -9.92 -2.82 -5.48
C PRO A 336 -9.40 -3.66 -4.31
N ALA A 337 -8.97 -4.90 -4.58
CA ALA A 337 -8.28 -5.73 -3.59
C ALA A 337 -6.78 -5.48 -3.69
N ILE A 338 -6.12 -5.17 -2.56
CA ILE A 338 -4.74 -4.74 -2.52
C ILE A 338 -3.89 -5.79 -1.81
N THR A 339 -2.88 -6.30 -2.52
CA THR A 339 -1.83 -7.16 -1.95
C THR A 339 -0.54 -6.36 -1.76
N PRO A 340 0.51 -6.93 -1.15
CA PRO A 340 1.84 -6.30 -1.15
C PRO A 340 2.35 -5.96 -2.56
N ASP A 341 2.06 -6.81 -3.57
CA ASP A 341 2.70 -6.75 -4.88
C ASP A 341 1.82 -6.13 -5.98
N PHE A 342 0.49 -6.30 -5.92
CA PHE A 342 -0.42 -5.88 -6.97
C PHE A 342 -1.79 -5.44 -6.45
N VAL A 343 -2.59 -4.87 -7.35
CA VAL A 343 -4.00 -4.51 -7.10
C VAL A 343 -4.88 -5.31 -8.04
N ALA A 344 -5.89 -6.00 -7.50
CA ALA A 344 -6.84 -6.79 -8.29
C ALA A 344 -8.22 -6.14 -8.35
N VAL A 345 -8.77 -6.03 -9.55
CA VAL A 345 -10.11 -5.45 -9.79
C VAL A 345 -10.88 -6.29 -10.79
N GLY A 346 -12.08 -6.67 -10.40
CA GLY A 346 -13.04 -7.32 -11.29
C GLY A 346 -13.82 -6.31 -12.15
N ASN A 347 -14.29 -6.72 -13.32
CA ASN A 347 -15.31 -5.98 -14.02
C ASN A 347 -16.59 -6.82 -14.19
N ARG A 348 -17.71 -6.17 -13.94
CA ARG A 348 -19.03 -6.77 -13.99
C ARG A 348 -19.52 -6.96 -15.44
N GLY A 349 -20.29 -8.01 -15.68
CA GLY A 349 -20.97 -8.27 -16.96
C GLY A 349 -20.74 -9.69 -17.48
N THR A 350 -21.38 -10.02 -18.61
CA THR A 350 -21.29 -11.34 -19.24
C THR A 350 -19.89 -11.71 -19.76
N SER A 351 -19.04 -10.71 -19.95
CA SER A 351 -17.62 -10.84 -20.29
C SER A 351 -16.73 -10.33 -19.16
N GLY A 352 -17.22 -10.40 -17.91
CA GLY A 352 -16.48 -9.96 -16.75
C GLY A 352 -15.16 -10.70 -16.60
N SER A 353 -14.14 -9.99 -16.15
CA SER A 353 -12.80 -10.55 -15.88
C SER A 353 -12.28 -10.00 -14.58
N LEU A 354 -11.33 -10.72 -13.97
CA LEU A 354 -10.48 -10.21 -12.92
C LEU A 354 -9.15 -9.80 -13.53
N LYS A 355 -8.66 -8.63 -13.18
CA LYS A 355 -7.37 -8.11 -13.64
C LYS A 355 -6.50 -7.75 -12.46
N ALA A 356 -5.24 -8.13 -12.53
CA ALA A 356 -4.20 -7.67 -11.61
C ALA A 356 -3.37 -6.57 -12.28
N PHE A 357 -3.07 -5.53 -11.53
CA PHE A 357 -2.30 -4.36 -11.95
C PHE A 357 -1.04 -4.24 -11.09
N ASP A 358 0.08 -4.00 -11.71
CA ASP A 358 1.29 -3.58 -11.02
C ASP A 358 1.05 -2.27 -10.24
N LYS A 359 1.37 -2.26 -8.95
CA LYS A 359 1.07 -1.12 -8.04
C LYS A 359 1.79 0.17 -8.41
N ASN A 360 2.95 0.09 -9.05
CA ASN A 360 3.79 1.24 -9.33
C ASN A 360 3.53 1.83 -10.71
N THR A 361 3.19 0.99 -11.69
CA THR A 361 3.07 1.40 -13.08
C THR A 361 1.65 1.38 -13.63
N GLY A 362 0.72 0.73 -12.93
CA GLY A 362 -0.66 0.53 -13.40
C GLY A 362 -0.78 -0.39 -14.61
N LYS A 363 0.28 -1.11 -15.01
CA LYS A 363 0.22 -2.09 -16.11
C LYS A 363 -0.57 -3.31 -15.66
N VAL A 364 -1.39 -3.85 -16.58
CA VAL A 364 -2.03 -5.15 -16.35
C VAL A 364 -0.97 -6.23 -16.42
N ILE A 365 -0.79 -6.96 -15.31
CA ILE A 365 0.16 -8.07 -15.19
C ILE A 365 -0.51 -9.42 -15.36
N ALA A 366 -1.82 -9.51 -15.06
CA ALA A 366 -2.59 -10.72 -15.28
C ALA A 366 -4.05 -10.38 -15.62
N THR A 367 -4.69 -11.25 -16.38
CA THR A 367 -6.14 -11.19 -16.68
C THR A 367 -6.69 -12.59 -16.70
N VAL A 368 -7.72 -12.83 -15.89
CA VAL A 368 -8.44 -14.10 -15.89
C VAL A 368 -9.92 -13.85 -16.14
N THR A 369 -10.51 -14.68 -17.02
CA THR A 369 -11.91 -14.59 -17.39
C THR A 369 -12.59 -15.89 -16.99
N PRO A 370 -13.75 -15.84 -16.31
CA PRO A 370 -14.49 -17.05 -15.98
C PRO A 370 -14.95 -17.78 -17.25
N SER A 371 -14.95 -19.09 -17.21
CA SER A 371 -15.42 -19.93 -18.32
C SER A 371 -16.92 -19.75 -18.58
N LYS A 372 -17.69 -19.30 -17.60
CA LYS A 372 -19.13 -19.01 -17.67
C LYS A 372 -19.49 -17.86 -16.75
N GLY A 373 -20.41 -16.98 -17.19
CA GLY A 373 -20.93 -15.85 -16.41
C GLY A 373 -19.95 -14.67 -16.30
N GLY A 374 -20.18 -13.80 -15.34
CA GLY A 374 -19.35 -12.60 -15.09
C GLY A 374 -19.15 -12.36 -13.61
N VAL A 375 -18.13 -11.57 -13.28
CA VAL A 375 -17.85 -11.12 -11.92
C VAL A 375 -18.96 -10.20 -11.42
N ASN A 376 -19.40 -10.34 -10.18
CA ASN A 376 -20.51 -9.55 -9.62
C ASN A 376 -20.21 -8.89 -8.28
N SER A 377 -19.19 -9.32 -7.55
CA SER A 377 -18.72 -8.67 -6.31
C SER A 377 -17.29 -8.18 -6.45
N ALA A 378 -16.88 -7.33 -5.53
CA ALA A 378 -15.45 -7.08 -5.32
C ALA A 378 -14.72 -8.41 -5.06
N ALA A 379 -13.48 -8.52 -5.55
CA ALA A 379 -12.64 -9.65 -5.22
C ALA A 379 -12.18 -9.52 -3.76
N ALA A 380 -12.16 -10.64 -3.03
CA ALA A 380 -11.43 -10.78 -1.78
C ALA A 380 -10.27 -11.76 -2.02
N LEU A 381 -9.12 -11.50 -1.44
CA LEU A 381 -7.91 -12.28 -1.69
C LEU A 381 -7.47 -13.02 -0.43
N LEU A 382 -7.16 -14.30 -0.58
CA LEU A 382 -6.49 -15.11 0.43
C LEU A 382 -4.99 -14.74 0.52
N LYS A 383 -4.33 -15.11 1.60
CA LYS A 383 -2.88 -14.88 1.83
C LYS A 383 -1.98 -15.35 0.69
N ASN A 384 -2.38 -16.40 -0.01
CA ASN A 384 -1.66 -16.95 -1.15
C ASN A 384 -2.04 -16.29 -2.48
N ASN A 385 -2.67 -15.11 -2.45
CA ASN A 385 -3.16 -14.36 -3.61
C ASN A 385 -4.32 -15.04 -4.38
N THR A 386 -4.88 -16.14 -3.90
CA THR A 386 -6.10 -16.71 -4.49
C THR A 386 -7.26 -15.72 -4.36
N ALA A 387 -7.82 -15.29 -5.48
CA ALA A 387 -8.99 -14.42 -5.48
C ALA A 387 -10.28 -15.22 -5.33
N VAL A 388 -11.17 -14.69 -4.50
CA VAL A 388 -12.51 -15.22 -4.29
C VAL A 388 -13.53 -14.13 -4.63
N MET A 389 -14.54 -14.46 -5.41
CA MET A 389 -15.59 -13.51 -5.82
C MET A 389 -16.88 -14.20 -6.18
N SER A 390 -17.97 -13.44 -6.23
CA SER A 390 -19.26 -13.97 -6.64
C SER A 390 -19.47 -13.90 -8.15
N LEU A 391 -20.13 -14.91 -8.70
CA LEU A 391 -20.51 -15.02 -10.09
C LEU A 391 -21.91 -14.42 -10.32
N SER A 392 -22.11 -13.73 -11.44
CA SER A 392 -23.44 -13.28 -11.89
C SER A 392 -23.71 -13.62 -13.36
N GLY A 393 -24.96 -13.70 -13.70
CA GLY A 393 -25.45 -13.80 -15.06
C GLY A 393 -26.49 -14.89 -15.29
N ASN A 394 -26.96 -15.02 -16.54
CA ASN A 394 -27.98 -16.01 -16.94
C ASN A 394 -27.51 -17.48 -16.87
N TYR A 395 -26.28 -17.73 -16.45
CA TYR A 395 -25.59 -19.02 -16.49
C TYR A 395 -25.40 -19.71 -15.14
N GLY A 396 -26.00 -19.16 -14.10
CA GLY A 396 -25.85 -19.68 -12.74
C GLY A 396 -25.07 -18.70 -11.84
N TYR A 397 -25.12 -18.97 -10.57
CA TYR A 397 -24.58 -18.15 -9.52
C TYR A 397 -23.67 -19.03 -8.67
N GLY A 398 -22.54 -18.52 -8.25
CA GLY A 398 -21.60 -19.32 -7.50
C GLY A 398 -20.44 -18.53 -6.95
N LEU A 399 -19.60 -19.23 -6.20
CA LEU A 399 -18.31 -18.75 -5.75
C LEU A 399 -17.29 -19.04 -6.85
N MET A 400 -16.57 -18.02 -7.28
CA MET A 400 -15.42 -18.13 -8.18
C MET A 400 -14.15 -18.06 -7.39
N VAL A 401 -13.18 -18.90 -7.77
CA VAL A 401 -11.85 -18.97 -7.16
C VAL A 401 -10.80 -19.00 -8.25
N SER A 402 -9.81 -18.12 -8.17
CA SER A 402 -8.64 -18.13 -9.06
C SER A 402 -7.51 -19.00 -8.49
N ASP A 403 -6.50 -19.29 -9.32
CA ASP A 403 -5.17 -19.63 -8.82
C ASP A 403 -4.42 -18.38 -8.34
N PRO A 404 -3.34 -18.52 -7.58
CA PRO A 404 -2.53 -17.38 -7.11
C PRO A 404 -1.93 -16.54 -8.23
N ASP A 405 -1.66 -17.14 -9.39
CA ASP A 405 -1.03 -16.49 -10.55
C ASP A 405 -2.05 -15.92 -11.55
N PHE A 406 -3.34 -16.01 -11.26
CA PHE A 406 -4.44 -15.56 -12.14
C PHE A 406 -4.39 -16.15 -13.54
N THR A 407 -4.01 -17.43 -13.68
CA THR A 407 -3.99 -18.13 -14.98
C THR A 407 -5.32 -18.75 -15.33
N TRP A 408 -6.16 -19.04 -14.33
CA TRP A 408 -7.52 -19.56 -14.49
C TRP A 408 -8.47 -19.06 -13.39
N LEU A 409 -9.78 -19.16 -13.67
CA LEU A 409 -10.87 -18.83 -12.76
C LEU A 409 -11.91 -19.94 -12.83
N ALA A 410 -11.98 -20.74 -11.79
CA ALA A 410 -12.92 -21.85 -11.66
C ALA A 410 -14.13 -21.47 -10.81
N VAL A 411 -15.19 -22.25 -10.92
CA VAL A 411 -16.39 -22.15 -10.08
C VAL A 411 -16.53 -23.44 -9.29
N PRO A 412 -15.77 -23.62 -8.20
CA PRO A 412 -15.72 -24.84 -7.43
C PRO A 412 -16.90 -24.92 -6.43
N TYR A 413 -18.12 -25.15 -6.90
CA TYR A 413 -19.26 -25.38 -6.03
C TYR A 413 -19.94 -26.69 -6.32
N ASP A 414 -20.62 -27.20 -5.31
CA ASP A 414 -21.30 -28.50 -5.37
C ASP A 414 -22.46 -28.49 -6.37
N ALA A 415 -22.48 -29.47 -7.29
CA ALA A 415 -23.54 -29.67 -8.23
C ALA A 415 -24.89 -29.99 -7.55
N SER A 416 -24.93 -30.49 -6.33
CA SER A 416 -26.15 -30.67 -5.53
C SER A 416 -26.74 -29.34 -5.05
N LEU A 417 -25.89 -28.32 -4.89
CA LEU A 417 -26.29 -26.93 -4.67
C LEU A 417 -26.59 -26.20 -5.97
N THR A 418 -26.28 -26.78 -7.13
CA THR A 418 -26.35 -26.17 -8.45
C THR A 418 -27.66 -26.18 -9.17
N PRO A 419 -28.68 -26.98 -8.88
CA PRO A 419 -29.99 -26.56 -9.39
C PRO A 419 -30.39 -25.23 -8.78
N GLY A 420 -29.66 -24.78 -7.77
CA GLY A 420 -29.89 -23.61 -7.04
C GLY A 420 -28.67 -22.85 -6.61
N GLY A 421 -27.66 -22.71 -7.44
CA GLY A 421 -26.42 -22.02 -7.05
C GLY A 421 -26.66 -20.78 -6.18
N ILE A 422 -25.73 -20.45 -5.32
CA ILE A 422 -25.83 -19.27 -4.46
C ILE A 422 -25.90 -18.04 -5.37
N LEU A 423 -27.07 -17.40 -5.37
CA LEU A 423 -27.29 -16.10 -5.97
C LEU A 423 -26.70 -15.08 -5.02
N THR A 424 -25.48 -14.69 -5.20
CA THR A 424 -25.02 -13.50 -4.49
C THR A 424 -25.80 -12.29 -5.02
N GLY A 425 -26.36 -11.50 -4.14
CA GLY A 425 -26.92 -10.19 -4.51
C GLY A 425 -25.88 -9.36 -5.23
N ASN A 426 -26.33 -8.35 -5.94
CA ASN A 426 -25.50 -7.58 -6.86
C ASN A 426 -24.29 -6.86 -6.25
N GLN A 427 -24.02 -6.97 -4.95
CA GLN A 427 -23.01 -6.14 -4.29
C GLN A 427 -22.51 -6.73 -2.96
N ASN A 428 -22.82 -8.00 -2.71
CA ASN A 428 -22.46 -8.63 -1.44
C ASN A 428 -20.95 -8.74 -1.31
N GLN A 429 -20.44 -8.30 -0.17
CA GLN A 429 -19.04 -8.43 0.15
C GLN A 429 -18.72 -9.82 0.66
N ILE A 430 -17.60 -10.35 0.22
CA ILE A 430 -17.05 -11.61 0.70
C ILE A 430 -16.26 -11.33 1.97
N CYS A 431 -16.43 -12.18 2.98
CA CYS A 431 -15.70 -12.15 4.24
C CYS A 431 -14.81 -13.40 4.32
N ILE A 432 -13.58 -13.26 4.80
CA ILE A 432 -12.60 -14.36 4.92
C ILE A 432 -12.06 -14.38 6.35
N ASP A 433 -12.02 -15.57 6.98
CA ASP A 433 -11.40 -15.73 8.29
C ASP A 433 -9.87 -15.98 8.22
N ALA A 434 -9.24 -16.08 9.36
CA ALA A 434 -7.80 -16.30 9.47
C ALA A 434 -7.34 -17.65 8.89
N ASP A 435 -8.23 -18.63 8.85
CA ASP A 435 -7.97 -20.00 8.37
C ASP A 435 -8.26 -20.16 6.86
N GLY A 436 -8.75 -19.11 6.19
CA GLY A 436 -9.10 -19.13 4.76
C GLY A 436 -10.50 -19.68 4.48
N CYS A 437 -11.38 -19.73 5.48
CA CYS A 437 -12.79 -19.97 5.25
C CYS A 437 -13.47 -18.70 4.74
N VAL A 438 -14.31 -18.87 3.74
CA VAL A 438 -14.99 -17.80 3.01
C VAL A 438 -16.47 -17.82 3.32
N TYR A 439 -17.00 -16.70 3.79
CA TYR A 439 -18.41 -16.53 4.11
C TYR A 439 -19.10 -15.75 3.00
N VAL A 440 -20.12 -16.35 2.40
CA VAL A 440 -20.84 -15.79 1.24
C VAL A 440 -22.32 -15.71 1.56
N VAL A 441 -22.89 -14.53 1.39
CA VAL A 441 -24.33 -14.30 1.53
C VAL A 441 -25.03 -14.31 0.17
N GLY A 442 -26.20 -14.93 0.08
CA GLY A 442 -26.92 -15.03 -1.19
C GLY A 442 -28.20 -15.84 -1.14
N THR A 443 -28.80 -16.12 -2.30
CA THR A 443 -29.98 -16.97 -2.42
C THR A 443 -29.64 -18.29 -3.09
N ILE A 444 -30.36 -19.35 -2.73
CA ILE A 444 -30.39 -20.59 -3.46
C ILE A 444 -31.50 -20.51 -4.55
N LYS A 445 -31.39 -21.29 -5.62
CA LYS A 445 -32.29 -21.32 -6.80
C LYS A 445 -33.80 -21.36 -6.50
N ASN A 446 -34.18 -21.85 -5.35
CA ASN A 446 -35.59 -21.94 -4.96
C ASN A 446 -36.10 -20.68 -4.22
N GLY A 447 -35.32 -19.59 -4.22
CA GLY A 447 -35.67 -18.34 -3.53
C GLY A 447 -35.38 -18.34 -2.03
N THR A 448 -34.76 -19.39 -1.49
CA THR A 448 -34.33 -19.45 -0.09
C THR A 448 -33.04 -18.67 0.08
N TRP A 449 -33.00 -17.85 1.10
CA TRP A 449 -31.83 -16.99 1.41
C TRP A 449 -30.94 -17.68 2.39
N ASN A 450 -29.65 -17.73 2.05
CA ASN A 450 -28.64 -18.42 2.86
C ASN A 450 -27.37 -17.60 3.01
N ILE A 451 -26.70 -17.84 4.12
CA ILE A 451 -25.27 -17.63 4.25
C ILE A 451 -24.57 -18.99 4.23
N ALA A 452 -23.45 -19.09 3.55
CA ALA A 452 -22.66 -20.32 3.45
C ALA A 452 -21.20 -20.04 3.78
N CYS A 453 -20.54 -21.04 4.37
CA CYS A 453 -19.11 -21.06 4.62
C CYS A 453 -18.43 -22.11 3.74
N PHE A 454 -17.37 -21.71 3.03
CA PHE A 454 -16.53 -22.58 2.20
C PHE A 454 -15.09 -22.56 2.72
N ASP A 455 -14.47 -23.72 2.82
CA ASP A 455 -13.03 -23.79 3.06
C ASP A 455 -12.28 -23.58 1.73
N CYS A 456 -11.59 -22.45 1.62
CA CYS A 456 -10.78 -22.08 0.47
C CYS A 456 -9.26 -22.08 0.77
N SER A 457 -8.83 -22.53 1.94
CA SER A 457 -7.42 -22.54 2.38
C SER A 457 -6.55 -23.47 1.54
N ALA A 458 -7.10 -24.60 1.08
CA ALA A 458 -6.41 -25.58 0.24
C ALA A 458 -7.16 -25.74 -1.08
N VAL A 459 -6.95 -24.82 -2.02
CA VAL A 459 -7.69 -24.81 -3.27
C VAL A 459 -7.03 -25.73 -4.31
N ASP A 460 -7.56 -26.92 -4.49
CA ASP A 460 -7.61 -27.53 -5.83
C ASP A 460 -8.83 -26.94 -6.56
N PRO A 461 -8.62 -26.06 -7.54
CA PRO A 461 -9.69 -25.34 -8.21
C PRO A 461 -10.56 -26.21 -9.11
N LYS A 462 -10.09 -27.40 -9.42
CA LYS A 462 -10.78 -28.36 -10.29
C LYS A 462 -11.73 -29.25 -9.50
N THR A 463 -11.59 -29.30 -8.18
CA THR A 463 -12.49 -30.06 -7.31
C THR A 463 -13.70 -29.21 -6.91
N VAL A 464 -14.89 -29.72 -7.19
CA VAL A 464 -16.14 -29.14 -6.70
C VAL A 464 -16.12 -29.15 -5.17
N LYS A 465 -16.27 -27.98 -4.54
CA LYS A 465 -16.27 -27.84 -3.09
C LYS A 465 -17.68 -27.85 -2.54
N THR A 466 -17.89 -28.57 -1.46
CA THR A 466 -19.09 -28.46 -0.63
C THR A 466 -18.91 -27.34 0.37
N ALA A 467 -19.99 -26.65 0.72
CA ALA A 467 -19.98 -25.75 1.85
C ALA A 467 -19.68 -26.53 3.14
N LYS A 468 -18.87 -25.96 4.05
CA LYS A 468 -18.70 -26.51 5.40
C LYS A 468 -20.05 -26.53 6.13
N TRP A 469 -20.80 -25.45 5.93
CA TRP A 469 -22.17 -25.30 6.41
C TRP A 469 -22.94 -24.26 5.60
N THR A 470 -24.25 -24.36 5.65
CA THR A 470 -25.20 -23.37 5.14
C THR A 470 -26.24 -23.07 6.20
N GLN A 471 -26.67 -21.81 6.30
CA GLN A 471 -27.73 -21.38 7.21
C GLN A 471 -28.78 -20.61 6.44
N THR A 472 -30.03 -21.05 6.53
CA THR A 472 -31.18 -20.32 5.98
C THR A 472 -31.65 -19.27 6.95
N LEU A 473 -31.89 -18.05 6.44
CA LEU A 473 -32.35 -16.89 7.19
C LEU A 473 -33.69 -16.39 6.62
N ASP A 474 -34.50 -15.74 7.45
CA ASP A 474 -35.90 -15.41 7.13
C ASP A 474 -36.07 -14.41 5.99
N ALA A 475 -35.18 -13.43 5.91
CA ALA A 475 -35.17 -12.39 4.87
C ALA A 475 -33.97 -12.52 3.97
N GLY A 476 -34.01 -11.86 2.82
CA GLY A 476 -32.96 -11.95 1.83
C GLY A 476 -31.87 -10.88 1.99
N PHE A 477 -30.85 -10.98 1.14
CA PHE A 477 -29.72 -10.06 1.08
C PHE A 477 -29.76 -9.28 -0.24
N ASN A 478 -29.51 -7.98 -0.19
CA ASN A 478 -29.42 -7.14 -1.39
C ASN A 478 -28.00 -6.63 -1.62
N ARG A 479 -27.41 -5.99 -0.61
CA ARG A 479 -26.11 -5.32 -0.73
C ARG A 479 -25.23 -5.48 0.51
N THR A 480 -25.59 -6.36 1.41
CA THR A 480 -24.85 -6.59 2.63
C THR A 480 -23.73 -7.60 2.44
N GLY A 481 -22.83 -7.64 3.39
CA GLY A 481 -21.81 -8.67 3.56
C GLY A 481 -21.80 -9.15 5.00
N ALA A 482 -20.85 -10.00 5.32
CA ALA A 482 -20.63 -10.47 6.67
C ALA A 482 -19.37 -9.83 7.26
N SER A 483 -19.29 -9.78 8.59
CA SER A 483 -18.09 -9.44 9.35
C SER A 483 -17.88 -10.43 10.49
N LEU A 484 -16.67 -10.47 11.02
CA LEU A 484 -16.23 -11.40 12.07
C LEU A 484 -15.97 -10.65 13.37
N SER A 485 -16.36 -11.30 14.49
CA SER A 485 -15.90 -10.89 15.82
C SER A 485 -14.37 -10.91 15.90
N ALA A 486 -13.80 -10.22 16.91
CA ALA A 486 -12.36 -10.17 17.14
C ALA A 486 -11.72 -11.57 17.29
N ASP A 487 -12.41 -12.48 17.96
CA ASP A 487 -11.97 -13.86 18.16
C ASP A 487 -12.27 -14.81 16.97
N GLY A 488 -12.92 -14.29 15.90
CA GLY A 488 -13.31 -15.06 14.74
C GLY A 488 -14.42 -16.12 14.98
N GLN A 489 -15.01 -16.17 16.16
CA GLN A 489 -15.98 -17.21 16.54
C GLN A 489 -17.42 -16.87 16.14
N THR A 490 -17.70 -15.61 15.80
CA THR A 490 -19.04 -15.13 15.46
C THR A 490 -19.00 -14.42 14.11
N VAL A 491 -19.97 -14.78 13.26
CA VAL A 491 -20.24 -14.08 11.99
C VAL A 491 -21.48 -13.23 12.17
N TYR A 492 -21.35 -11.93 11.90
CA TYR A 492 -22.46 -10.99 11.92
C TYR A 492 -22.92 -10.69 10.50
N VAL A 493 -24.25 -10.77 10.28
CA VAL A 493 -24.85 -10.52 8.97
C VAL A 493 -26.22 -9.88 9.11
N ILE A 494 -26.55 -8.95 8.23
CA ILE A 494 -27.86 -8.29 8.19
C ILE A 494 -28.65 -8.79 7.00
N THR A 495 -29.94 -9.12 7.23
CA THR A 495 -30.90 -9.43 6.17
C THR A 495 -31.72 -8.19 5.84
N ASP A 496 -31.77 -7.79 4.55
CA ASP A 496 -32.26 -6.46 4.17
C ASP A 496 -33.26 -6.43 3.00
N LYS A 497 -33.49 -7.55 2.31
CA LYS A 497 -34.29 -7.52 1.07
C LYS A 497 -35.78 -7.38 1.31
N ALA A 498 -36.29 -7.97 2.38
CA ALA A 498 -37.70 -7.93 2.77
C ALA A 498 -37.80 -8.00 4.30
N ALA A 499 -38.87 -7.43 4.85
CA ALA A 499 -39.14 -7.58 6.27
C ALA A 499 -39.56 -9.05 6.60
N PRO A 500 -39.20 -9.54 7.80
CA PRO A 500 -38.52 -8.84 8.87
C PRO A 500 -37.01 -8.61 8.57
N TYR A 501 -36.52 -7.43 8.93
CA TYR A 501 -35.09 -7.10 8.83
C TYR A 501 -34.42 -7.48 10.14
N ASN A 502 -33.31 -8.20 10.08
CA ASN A 502 -32.63 -8.67 11.28
C ASN A 502 -31.11 -8.58 11.12
N LEU A 503 -30.43 -8.24 12.22
CA LEU A 503 -29.02 -8.57 12.40
C LEU A 503 -28.94 -9.94 13.07
N TYR A 504 -28.18 -10.87 12.49
CA TYR A 504 -27.92 -12.20 13.04
C TYR A 504 -26.48 -12.31 13.51
N ALA A 505 -26.30 -13.01 14.63
CA ALA A 505 -25.02 -13.55 15.05
C ALA A 505 -25.02 -15.08 14.86
N LEU A 506 -24.09 -15.57 14.09
CA LEU A 506 -23.96 -16.97 13.77
C LEU A 506 -22.65 -17.54 14.33
N ASN A 507 -22.67 -18.80 14.73
CA ASN A 507 -21.46 -19.52 15.06
C ASN A 507 -20.62 -19.75 13.78
N ALA A 508 -19.39 -19.26 13.75
CA ALA A 508 -18.53 -19.34 12.56
C ALA A 508 -18.17 -20.78 12.17
N ALA A 509 -18.07 -21.69 13.13
CA ALA A 509 -17.69 -23.08 12.86
C ALA A 509 -18.78 -23.92 12.20
N ASN A 510 -20.08 -23.66 12.49
CA ASN A 510 -21.20 -24.51 12.06
C ASN A 510 -22.43 -23.77 11.53
N GLY A 511 -22.41 -22.43 11.53
CA GLY A 511 -23.50 -21.59 10.98
C GLY A 511 -24.75 -21.50 11.86
N SER A 512 -24.79 -22.11 13.04
CA SER A 512 -25.97 -22.03 13.91
C SER A 512 -26.22 -20.61 14.39
N VAL A 513 -27.49 -20.19 14.39
CA VAL A 513 -27.89 -18.89 14.93
C VAL A 513 -27.67 -18.86 16.43
N ARG A 514 -26.86 -17.91 16.92
CA ARG A 514 -26.65 -17.64 18.36
C ARG A 514 -27.74 -16.73 18.88
N TRP A 515 -28.02 -15.66 18.14
CA TRP A 515 -29.12 -14.72 18.40
C TRP A 515 -29.46 -13.91 17.13
N SER A 516 -30.61 -13.25 17.17
CA SER A 516 -31.02 -12.25 16.18
C SER A 516 -31.53 -11.00 16.88
N TYR A 517 -31.35 -9.86 16.22
CA TYR A 517 -31.85 -8.55 16.65
C TYR A 517 -32.70 -7.96 15.53
N SER A 518 -33.98 -7.68 15.81
CA SER A 518 -34.91 -7.14 14.83
C SER A 518 -34.70 -5.65 14.58
N LEU A 519 -34.74 -5.25 13.33
CA LEU A 519 -34.59 -3.87 12.88
C LEU A 519 -35.95 -3.33 12.42
N GLU A 520 -36.25 -2.08 12.73
CA GLU A 520 -37.47 -1.42 12.28
C GLU A 520 -37.38 -0.95 10.83
N SER A 521 -36.17 -0.71 10.32
CA SER A 521 -35.91 -0.27 8.95
C SER A 521 -34.90 -1.15 8.24
N GLN A 522 -34.95 -1.14 6.91
CA GLN A 522 -33.97 -1.79 6.05
C GLN A 522 -32.55 -1.29 6.34
N SER A 523 -31.56 -2.20 6.27
CA SER A 523 -30.15 -1.85 6.36
C SER A 523 -29.36 -2.49 5.23
N GLN A 524 -28.49 -1.73 4.57
CA GLN A 524 -27.54 -2.24 3.59
C GLN A 524 -26.09 -2.22 4.11
N SER A 525 -25.94 -2.04 5.42
CA SER A 525 -24.63 -2.03 6.07
C SER A 525 -23.99 -3.41 6.16
N VAL A 526 -22.69 -3.47 5.93
CA VAL A 526 -21.83 -4.51 6.50
C VAL A 526 -21.50 -4.06 7.92
N PRO A 527 -21.74 -4.88 8.94
CA PRO A 527 -21.43 -4.50 10.31
C PRO A 527 -19.93 -4.24 10.50
N ALA A 528 -19.56 -3.21 11.26
CA ALA A 528 -18.19 -2.92 11.66
C ALA A 528 -18.03 -3.20 13.15
N ILE A 529 -16.93 -3.86 13.53
CA ILE A 529 -16.66 -4.26 14.91
C ILE A 529 -15.55 -3.37 15.46
N ASP A 530 -15.78 -2.74 16.61
CA ASP A 530 -14.82 -1.89 17.29
C ASP A 530 -13.90 -2.68 18.26
N ASN A 531 -12.90 -2.00 18.81
CA ASN A 531 -11.96 -2.58 19.78
C ASN A 531 -12.60 -3.02 21.12
N LEU A 532 -13.85 -2.64 21.39
CA LEU A 532 -14.63 -3.09 22.54
C LEU A 532 -15.53 -4.29 22.20
N GLY A 533 -15.48 -4.79 20.95
CA GLY A 533 -16.32 -5.85 20.43
C GLY A 533 -17.77 -5.41 20.20
N GLN A 534 -18.03 -4.11 20.07
CA GLN A 534 -19.35 -3.57 19.74
C GLN A 534 -19.59 -3.60 18.24
N ILE A 535 -20.84 -3.76 17.84
CA ILE A 535 -21.29 -3.97 16.46
C ILE A 535 -21.93 -2.68 15.98
N HIS A 536 -21.30 -2.01 15.01
CA HIS A 536 -21.74 -0.76 14.42
C HIS A 536 -22.38 -1.00 13.06
N PHE A 537 -23.55 -0.43 12.81
CA PHE A 537 -24.21 -0.46 11.51
C PHE A 537 -25.23 0.70 11.40
N CYS A 538 -25.75 0.89 10.17
CA CYS A 538 -26.72 1.93 9.89
C CYS A 538 -27.98 1.34 9.26
N THR A 539 -29.12 2.02 9.43
CA THR A 539 -30.39 1.70 8.76
C THR A 539 -30.78 2.83 7.79
N MET A 540 -31.60 2.48 6.79
CA MET A 540 -31.93 3.38 5.67
C MET A 540 -32.83 4.56 6.09
N ASP A 541 -33.41 4.56 7.27
CA ASP A 541 -34.12 5.69 7.89
C ASP A 541 -33.20 6.68 8.59
N GLY A 542 -31.88 6.51 8.45
CA GLY A 542 -30.85 7.42 8.95
C GLY A 542 -30.43 7.19 10.39
N VAL A 543 -30.73 6.03 10.96
CA VAL A 543 -30.33 5.67 12.32
C VAL A 543 -29.00 4.94 12.31
N TYR A 544 -28.12 5.37 13.22
CA TYR A 544 -26.85 4.72 13.54
C TYR A 544 -27.04 3.85 14.79
N HIS A 545 -26.67 2.59 14.70
CA HIS A 545 -26.81 1.58 15.75
C HIS A 545 -25.45 1.12 16.26
N VAL A 546 -25.34 0.94 17.56
CA VAL A 546 -24.22 0.25 18.23
C VAL A 546 -24.80 -0.78 19.18
N LEU A 547 -24.53 -2.04 18.92
CA LEU A 547 -24.95 -3.14 19.76
C LEU A 547 -23.76 -3.82 20.42
N LYS A 548 -24.00 -4.47 21.56
CA LYS A 548 -23.05 -5.36 22.22
C LYS A 548 -23.54 -6.80 22.16
N ASP A 549 -22.68 -7.70 21.71
CA ASP A 549 -22.93 -9.13 21.75
C ASP A 549 -22.83 -9.65 23.20
N GLY A 550 -23.93 -10.15 23.73
CA GLY A 550 -24.01 -10.79 25.06
C GLY A 550 -23.89 -12.31 24.99
N GLY A 551 -23.58 -12.90 23.81
CA GLY A 551 -23.44 -14.34 23.59
C GLY A 551 -24.75 -15.04 23.22
N THR A 552 -25.86 -14.73 23.86
CA THR A 552 -27.21 -15.30 23.62
C THR A 552 -28.22 -14.26 23.17
N ALA A 553 -27.91 -12.98 23.29
CA ALA A 553 -28.69 -11.85 22.83
C ALA A 553 -27.81 -10.63 22.63
N ALA A 554 -28.22 -9.71 21.78
CA ALA A 554 -27.61 -8.39 21.70
C ALA A 554 -28.30 -7.39 22.64
N SER A 555 -27.56 -6.40 23.10
CA SER A 555 -28.07 -5.24 23.81
C SER A 555 -27.69 -3.95 23.10
N VAL A 556 -28.62 -2.98 23.09
CA VAL A 556 -28.37 -1.66 22.52
C VAL A 556 -27.40 -0.89 23.41
N VAL A 557 -26.30 -0.40 22.84
CA VAL A 557 -25.38 0.53 23.48
C VAL A 557 -25.75 1.95 23.08
N TYR A 558 -25.89 2.20 21.77
CA TYR A 558 -26.34 3.46 21.19
C TYR A 558 -27.28 3.22 20.00
N GLU A 559 -28.28 4.06 19.89
CA GLU A 559 -29.20 4.12 18.75
C GLU A 559 -29.62 5.57 18.57
N ARG A 560 -29.30 6.17 17.41
CA ARG A 560 -29.58 7.58 17.19
C ARG A 560 -29.73 7.90 15.71
N LYS A 561 -30.79 8.65 15.39
CA LYS A 561 -30.94 9.22 14.05
C LYS A 561 -29.94 10.35 13.84
N VAL A 562 -29.14 10.25 12.79
CA VAL A 562 -28.03 11.18 12.48
C VAL A 562 -28.12 11.81 11.10
N ALA A 563 -28.88 11.19 10.18
CA ALA A 563 -29.13 11.68 8.83
C ALA A 563 -30.59 11.41 8.43
N ASP A 564 -31.02 11.89 7.27
CA ASP A 564 -32.37 11.55 6.75
C ASP A 564 -32.41 10.14 6.19
N SER A 565 -31.30 9.70 5.56
CA SER A 565 -31.09 8.30 5.18
C SER A 565 -29.61 7.94 5.17
N ILE A 566 -29.32 6.65 5.42
CA ILE A 566 -27.96 6.08 5.30
C ILE A 566 -28.07 4.78 4.50
N ASP A 567 -27.40 4.72 3.37
CA ASP A 567 -27.43 3.58 2.44
C ASP A 567 -26.02 2.96 2.31
N GLY A 568 -25.30 2.84 3.40
CA GLY A 568 -23.93 2.35 3.38
C GLY A 568 -23.45 1.77 4.70
N SER A 569 -22.18 1.38 4.71
CA SER A 569 -21.54 0.78 5.88
C SER A 569 -20.67 1.80 6.61
N PRO A 570 -20.63 1.76 7.94
CA PRO A 570 -19.67 2.53 8.69
C PRO A 570 -18.26 1.94 8.54
N THR A 571 -17.26 2.81 8.56
CA THR A 571 -15.83 2.46 8.62
C THR A 571 -15.26 3.01 9.91
N ILE A 572 -14.76 2.14 10.79
CA ILE A 572 -14.10 2.54 12.03
C ILE A 572 -12.62 2.77 11.75
N SER A 573 -12.15 3.95 12.04
CA SER A 573 -10.76 4.37 11.78
C SER A 573 -9.80 3.83 12.83
N SER A 574 -8.65 3.33 12.39
CA SER A 574 -7.55 2.95 13.29
C SER A 574 -6.73 4.14 13.81
N VAL A 575 -6.98 5.35 13.29
CA VAL A 575 -6.22 6.55 13.66
C VAL A 575 -6.82 7.23 14.88
N ASP A 576 -8.14 7.42 14.87
CA ASP A 576 -8.86 8.19 15.89
C ASP A 576 -10.02 7.43 16.56
N GLY A 577 -10.30 6.21 16.11
CA GLY A 577 -11.43 5.42 16.62
C GLY A 577 -12.81 5.94 16.19
N ALA A 578 -12.86 7.03 15.42
CA ALA A 578 -14.12 7.55 14.90
C ALA A 578 -14.70 6.62 13.83
N SER A 579 -16.02 6.59 13.76
CA SER A 579 -16.74 5.94 12.69
C SER A 579 -17.11 6.95 11.61
N TYR A 580 -16.78 6.61 10.35
CA TYR A 580 -17.06 7.41 9.17
C TYR A 580 -18.07 6.70 8.28
N PHE A 581 -19.06 7.44 7.79
CA PHE A 581 -20.07 6.91 6.88
C PHE A 581 -20.68 8.03 6.03
N VAL A 582 -21.43 7.65 5.00
CA VAL A 582 -22.15 8.58 4.12
C VAL A 582 -23.63 8.56 4.44
N GLY A 583 -24.20 9.74 4.68
CA GLY A 583 -25.63 9.92 4.88
C GLY A 583 -26.17 11.04 3.99
N LYS A 584 -27.47 11.01 3.72
CA LYS A 584 -28.18 12.06 2.96
C LYS A 584 -28.80 13.08 3.89
N ASP A 585 -28.61 14.35 3.55
CA ASP A 585 -29.39 15.49 4.04
C ASP A 585 -30.41 15.83 2.94
N ALA A 586 -31.67 15.47 3.17
CA ALA A 586 -32.73 15.63 2.20
C ALA A 586 -33.15 17.11 2.02
N ALA A 587 -33.04 17.92 3.05
CA ALA A 587 -33.40 19.33 3.02
C ALA A 587 -32.42 20.15 2.16
N ALA A 588 -31.12 19.83 2.23
CA ALA A 588 -30.10 20.45 1.42
C ALA A 588 -29.89 19.74 0.08
N ASP A 589 -30.50 18.57 -0.14
CA ASP A 589 -30.30 17.65 -1.27
C ASP A 589 -28.81 17.35 -1.53
N VAL A 590 -28.07 16.97 -0.47
CA VAL A 590 -26.65 16.64 -0.54
C VAL A 590 -26.36 15.33 0.19
N LEU A 591 -25.30 14.66 -0.27
CA LEU A 591 -24.64 13.61 0.48
C LEU A 591 -23.56 14.22 1.36
N LYS A 592 -23.49 13.75 2.61
CA LYS A 592 -22.49 14.17 3.59
C LYS A 592 -21.70 12.98 4.09
N VAL A 593 -20.39 13.17 4.28
CA VAL A 593 -19.59 12.29 5.15
C VAL A 593 -19.76 12.76 6.58
N TYR A 594 -20.04 11.82 7.47
CA TYR A 594 -20.18 12.03 8.90
C TYR A 594 -19.00 11.41 9.64
N SER A 595 -18.54 12.06 10.70
CA SER A 595 -17.61 11.54 11.68
C SER A 595 -18.30 11.47 13.04
N ILE A 596 -18.29 10.28 13.64
CA ILE A 596 -18.92 10.04 14.95
C ILE A 596 -17.92 9.35 15.87
N SER A 597 -17.84 9.81 17.11
CA SER A 597 -17.02 9.18 18.15
C SER A 597 -17.88 8.59 19.26
N PHE A 598 -17.37 7.52 19.87
CA PHE A 598 -18.00 6.81 20.98
C PHE A 598 -17.04 6.68 22.15
N PRO A 599 -17.57 6.65 23.42
CA PRO A 599 -16.74 6.47 24.59
C PRO A 599 -15.92 5.18 24.54
N GLY A 600 -14.61 5.29 24.76
CA GLY A 600 -13.70 4.17 24.83
C GLY A 600 -13.35 3.49 23.48
N VAL A 601 -13.99 3.87 22.37
CA VAL A 601 -13.65 3.34 21.05
C VAL A 601 -12.40 4.04 20.55
N SER A 602 -11.35 3.26 20.27
CA SER A 602 -10.04 3.74 19.82
C SER A 602 -9.63 3.20 18.45
N GLY A 603 -10.44 2.32 17.85
CA GLY A 603 -10.18 1.73 16.54
C GLY A 603 -11.10 0.55 16.25
N PRO A 604 -10.93 -0.09 15.09
CA PRO A 604 -11.61 -1.34 14.78
C PRO A 604 -11.07 -2.49 15.63
N ALA A 605 -11.86 -3.57 15.74
CA ALA A 605 -11.39 -4.82 16.33
C ALA A 605 -10.21 -5.40 15.55
N GLU A 606 -9.28 -6.02 16.25
CA GLU A 606 -8.26 -6.86 15.63
C GLU A 606 -8.89 -8.20 15.19
N SER A 607 -9.60 -8.16 14.08
CA SER A 607 -10.33 -9.29 13.48
C SER A 607 -9.77 -9.60 12.10
N ALA A 608 -9.90 -10.85 11.67
CA ALA A 608 -9.55 -11.22 10.30
C ALA A 608 -10.37 -10.44 9.26
N TRP A 609 -11.65 -10.14 9.58
CA TRP A 609 -12.57 -9.39 8.72
C TRP A 609 -13.62 -8.63 9.53
N GLY A 610 -13.19 -7.62 10.26
CA GLY A 610 -14.02 -6.91 11.24
C GLY A 610 -14.97 -5.87 10.65
N GLN A 611 -14.85 -5.51 9.37
CA GLN A 611 -15.67 -4.49 8.73
C GLN A 611 -15.63 -4.61 7.20
N TYR A 612 -16.33 -3.71 6.49
CA TYR A 612 -16.30 -3.66 5.02
C TYR A 612 -14.87 -3.64 4.50
N GLY A 613 -14.57 -4.50 3.50
CA GLY A 613 -13.24 -4.55 2.90
C GLY A 613 -12.12 -5.02 3.82
N GLN A 614 -12.43 -5.69 4.93
CA GLN A 614 -11.51 -6.25 5.92
C GLN A 614 -11.01 -5.21 6.95
N ASN A 615 -10.56 -4.04 6.52
CA ASN A 615 -9.98 -3.00 7.37
C ASN A 615 -10.42 -1.59 6.92
N PRO A 616 -10.04 -0.50 7.63
CA PRO A 616 -10.43 0.85 7.25
C PRO A 616 -10.00 1.28 5.84
N GLY A 617 -8.91 0.73 5.34
CA GLY A 617 -8.41 0.98 3.98
C GLY A 617 -9.11 0.17 2.89
N HIS A 618 -10.01 -0.74 3.24
CA HIS A 618 -10.75 -1.62 2.31
C HIS A 618 -9.86 -2.47 1.41
N ILE A 619 -8.78 -3.02 1.96
CA ILE A 619 -7.79 -3.74 1.15
C ILE A 619 -8.28 -5.08 0.60
N ASN A 620 -9.38 -5.65 1.12
CA ASN A 620 -9.95 -6.93 0.68
C ASN A 620 -8.93 -8.08 0.58
N TYR A 621 -7.97 -8.10 1.48
CA TYR A 621 -6.90 -9.08 1.51
C TYR A 621 -6.81 -9.72 2.90
N GLN A 622 -6.74 -11.06 2.97
CA GLN A 622 -6.60 -11.81 4.21
C GLN A 622 -5.22 -11.53 4.83
N LYS A 623 -5.21 -11.13 6.09
CA LYS A 623 -3.96 -10.94 6.86
C LYS A 623 -3.33 -12.24 7.32
#